data_dc6b8e2c00771161f9708723fc6c5fdf
#
_entry.id   dc6b8e2c00771161f9708723fc6c5fdf
#
_cell.length_a   1.000
_cell.length_b   1.000
_cell.length_c   1.000
_cell.angle_alpha   90.00
_cell.angle_beta   90.00
_cell.angle_gamma   90.00
#
_symmetry.space_group_name_H-M   'P 1'
#
loop_
_entity.id
_entity.type
_entity.pdbx_description
1 polymer ?
#
loop_
_entity_poly.entity_id
_entity_poly.type
_entity_poly.pdbx_seq_one_letter_code
_entity_poly.pdbx_strand_id
1 'polypeptide(L)'
;MVIDTSALLAIFLAEPEREPLLDLILHAETRLISAANALETGIVLEARRGEAAGREFDLFVVRAGLQITPVDAEQVEVARSAWRKYGKGRHPAALNFGDCFAYALAKSAGEALLAKSGDFAMTDIEVCDPK
;
A
#
# COMPACT_ATOMS: atom_id res chain seq x y z
N MET A 1 10.53 0.89 2.75
CA MET A 1 9.07 1.09 3.04
C MET A 1 8.23 0.62 1.86
N VAL A 2 7.22 -0.16 2.13
CA VAL A 2 6.18 -0.52 1.15
C VAL A 2 4.95 0.33 1.45
N ILE A 3 4.33 0.88 0.41
CA ILE A 3 3.20 1.80 0.57
C ILE A 3 1.92 1.12 0.10
N ASP A 4 0.95 1.01 1.02
CA ASP A 4 -0.36 0.43 0.71
C ASP A 4 -1.26 1.44 0.01
N THR A 5 -2.21 0.96 -0.78
CA THR A 5 -3.24 1.78 -1.43
C THR A 5 -3.93 2.72 -0.44
N SER A 6 -4.24 2.26 0.77
CA SER A 6 -4.94 3.08 1.77
C SER A 6 -4.18 4.35 2.14
N ALA A 7 -2.86 4.29 2.23
CA ALA A 7 -2.03 5.46 2.52
C ALA A 7 -2.07 6.47 1.37
N LEU A 8 -1.97 5.99 0.14
CA LEU A 8 -2.02 6.86 -1.04
C LEU A 8 -3.39 7.51 -1.22
N LEU A 9 -4.46 6.75 -1.00
CA LEU A 9 -5.81 7.30 -1.07
C LEU A 9 -6.03 8.37 -0.01
N ALA A 10 -5.52 8.17 1.21
CA ALA A 10 -5.60 9.18 2.26
C ALA A 10 -4.89 10.48 1.84
N ILE A 11 -3.76 10.37 1.17
CA ILE A 11 -3.00 11.53 0.68
C ILE A 11 -3.76 12.25 -0.43
N PHE A 12 -4.20 11.53 -1.47
CA PHE A 12 -4.82 12.14 -2.64
C PHE A 12 -6.26 12.59 -2.42
N LEU A 13 -6.96 11.98 -1.47
CA LEU A 13 -8.32 12.38 -1.09
C LEU A 13 -8.33 13.39 0.08
N ALA A 14 -7.16 13.89 0.46
CA ALA A 14 -6.97 14.90 1.51
C ALA A 14 -7.63 14.52 2.84
N GLU A 15 -7.45 13.27 3.26
CA GLU A 15 -7.94 12.80 4.55
C GLU A 15 -7.08 13.36 5.71
N PRO A 16 -7.57 13.31 6.96
CA PRO A 16 -6.83 13.89 8.10
C PRO A 16 -5.41 13.36 8.29
N GLU A 17 -5.15 12.10 7.88
CA GLU A 17 -3.85 11.45 8.01
C GLU A 17 -2.85 11.85 6.92
N ARG A 18 -3.26 12.68 5.96
CA ARG A 18 -2.45 13.03 4.78
C ARG A 18 -1.04 13.50 5.11
N GLU A 19 -0.92 14.52 5.96
CA GLU A 19 0.39 15.12 6.22
C GLU A 19 1.38 14.16 6.92
N PRO A 20 0.99 13.45 8.00
CA PRO A 20 1.89 12.47 8.60
C PRO A 20 2.30 11.35 7.65
N LEU A 21 1.37 10.85 6.83
CA LEU A 21 1.66 9.79 5.86
C LEU A 21 2.64 10.28 4.79
N LEU A 22 2.40 11.48 4.26
CA LEU A 22 3.27 12.07 3.26
C LEU A 22 4.68 12.29 3.81
N ASP A 23 4.80 12.79 5.03
CA ASP A 23 6.09 13.01 5.68
C ASP A 23 6.87 11.70 5.81
N LEU A 24 6.22 10.62 6.20
CA LEU A 24 6.88 9.31 6.30
C LEU A 24 7.41 8.83 4.96
N ILE A 25 6.62 8.99 3.89
CA ILE A 25 7.06 8.63 2.54
C ILE A 25 8.30 9.44 2.14
N LEU A 26 8.25 10.75 2.33
CA LEU A 26 9.32 11.65 1.89
C LEU A 26 10.62 11.47 2.67
N HIS A 27 10.58 10.92 3.89
CA HIS A 27 11.76 10.63 4.70
C HIS A 27 12.27 9.19 4.55
N ALA A 28 11.54 8.32 3.86
CA ALA A 28 11.96 6.93 3.67
C ALA A 28 13.09 6.84 2.63
N GLU A 29 14.08 5.98 2.89
CA GLU A 29 15.17 5.74 1.96
C GLU A 29 14.72 4.92 0.74
N THR A 30 13.88 3.92 0.97
CA THR A 30 13.28 3.11 -0.09
C THR A 30 11.77 3.31 -0.09
N ARG A 31 11.17 3.37 -1.29
CA ARG A 31 9.74 3.65 -1.46
C ARG A 31 9.19 2.72 -2.51
N LEU A 32 8.63 1.61 -2.06
CA LEU A 32 8.13 0.55 -2.93
C LEU A 32 6.61 0.53 -2.92
N ILE A 33 6.03 0.26 -4.08
CA ILE A 33 4.59 -0.01 -4.20
C ILE A 33 4.40 -1.23 -5.09
N SER A 34 3.55 -2.16 -4.68
CA SER A 34 3.20 -3.29 -5.54
C SER A 34 2.50 -2.78 -6.81
N ALA A 35 2.85 -3.36 -7.96
CA ALA A 35 2.20 -3.04 -9.23
C ALA A 35 0.67 -3.18 -9.13
N ALA A 36 0.18 -4.15 -8.38
CA ALA A 36 -1.25 -4.34 -8.15
C ALA A 36 -1.87 -3.18 -7.37
N ASN A 37 -1.17 -2.70 -6.33
CA ASN A 37 -1.65 -1.56 -5.54
C ASN A 37 -1.54 -0.24 -6.32
N ALA A 38 -0.55 -0.09 -7.18
CA ALA A 38 -0.46 1.07 -8.07
C ALA A 38 -1.66 1.12 -9.02
N LEU A 39 -2.03 -0.01 -9.61
CA LEU A 39 -3.22 -0.11 -10.45
C LEU A 39 -4.49 0.20 -9.66
N GLU A 40 -4.65 -0.39 -8.50
CA GLU A 40 -5.81 -0.17 -7.62
C GLU A 40 -5.96 1.32 -7.26
N THR A 41 -4.86 1.96 -6.87
CA THR A 41 -4.85 3.38 -6.52
C THR A 41 -5.28 4.23 -7.70
N GLY A 42 -4.72 3.98 -8.88
CA GLY A 42 -5.08 4.71 -10.10
C GLY A 42 -6.55 4.56 -10.45
N ILE A 43 -7.08 3.34 -10.39
CA ILE A 43 -8.49 3.07 -10.69
C ILE A 43 -9.41 3.80 -9.72
N VAL A 44 -9.14 3.73 -8.42
CA VAL A 44 -9.98 4.37 -7.41
C VAL A 44 -9.98 5.89 -7.58
N LEU A 45 -8.80 6.49 -7.79
CA LEU A 45 -8.69 7.94 -7.97
C LEU A 45 -9.42 8.40 -9.23
N GLU A 46 -9.25 7.71 -10.35
CA GLU A 46 -9.96 8.05 -11.58
C GLU A 46 -11.45 7.88 -11.45
N ALA A 47 -11.91 6.82 -10.80
CA ALA A 47 -13.34 6.58 -10.59
C ALA A 47 -13.97 7.67 -9.73
N ARG A 48 -13.27 8.17 -8.72
CA ARG A 48 -13.79 9.18 -7.79
C ARG A 48 -13.58 10.62 -8.24
N ARG A 49 -12.48 10.91 -8.92
CA ARG A 49 -12.03 12.29 -9.20
C ARG A 49 -11.68 12.54 -10.66
N GLY A 50 -11.84 11.55 -11.55
CA GLY A 50 -11.59 11.67 -12.98
C GLY A 50 -10.13 11.46 -13.37
N GLU A 51 -9.86 11.48 -14.68
CA GLU A 51 -8.54 11.20 -15.24
C GLU A 51 -7.44 12.12 -14.74
N ALA A 52 -7.78 13.38 -14.41
CA ALA A 52 -6.81 14.34 -13.89
C ALA A 52 -6.19 13.85 -12.57
N ALA A 53 -6.98 13.21 -11.70
CA ALA A 53 -6.48 12.65 -10.45
C ALA A 53 -5.52 11.48 -10.70
N GLY A 54 -5.81 10.67 -11.71
CA GLY A 54 -4.90 9.59 -12.13
C GLY A 54 -3.56 10.14 -12.60
N ARG A 55 -3.57 11.22 -13.38
CA ARG A 55 -2.33 11.88 -13.84
C ARG A 55 -1.55 12.49 -12.68
N GLU A 56 -2.23 13.06 -11.69
CA GLU A 56 -1.57 13.57 -10.48
C GLU A 56 -0.88 12.45 -9.72
N PHE A 57 -1.53 11.30 -9.61
CA PHE A 57 -0.92 10.13 -9.00
C PHE A 57 0.32 9.67 -9.78
N ASP A 58 0.23 9.55 -11.10
CA ASP A 58 1.37 9.17 -11.94
C ASP A 58 2.55 10.12 -11.74
N LEU A 59 2.27 11.41 -11.66
CA LEU A 59 3.29 12.43 -11.45
C LEU A 59 3.93 12.30 -10.06
N PHE A 60 3.14 11.99 -9.05
CA PHE A 60 3.63 11.74 -7.70
C PHE A 60 4.57 10.54 -7.65
N VAL A 61 4.21 9.45 -8.33
CA VAL A 61 5.05 8.24 -8.42
C VAL A 61 6.44 8.61 -8.92
N VAL A 62 6.52 9.43 -9.97
CA VAL A 62 7.80 9.86 -10.54
C VAL A 62 8.53 10.81 -9.60
N ARG A 63 7.86 11.85 -9.12
CA ARG A 63 8.49 12.90 -8.30
C ARG A 63 8.93 12.43 -6.93
N ALA A 64 8.14 11.57 -6.30
CA ALA A 64 8.48 11.01 -5.00
C ALA A 64 9.38 9.77 -5.11
N GLY A 65 9.69 9.34 -6.33
CA GLY A 65 10.58 8.19 -6.55
C GLY A 65 10.02 6.88 -6.03
N LEU A 66 8.71 6.65 -6.19
CA LEU A 66 8.10 5.37 -5.86
C LEU A 66 8.49 4.33 -6.90
N GLN A 67 8.98 3.17 -6.43
CA GLN A 67 9.34 2.06 -7.31
C GLN A 67 8.16 1.11 -7.42
N ILE A 68 7.53 1.07 -8.59
CA ILE A 68 6.47 0.10 -8.85
C ILE A 68 7.13 -1.26 -9.03
N THR A 69 6.85 -2.17 -8.11
CA THR A 69 7.50 -3.48 -8.03
C THR A 69 6.58 -4.56 -8.60
N PRO A 70 7.05 -5.35 -9.55
CA PRO A 70 6.24 -6.42 -10.15
C PRO A 70 5.75 -7.44 -9.13
N VAL A 71 4.57 -7.99 -9.39
CA VAL A 71 4.03 -9.12 -8.64
C VAL A 71 4.52 -10.39 -9.36
N ASP A 72 5.42 -11.11 -8.73
CA ASP A 72 5.95 -12.36 -9.27
C ASP A 72 5.30 -13.59 -8.63
N ALA A 73 5.69 -14.78 -9.09
CA ALA A 73 5.13 -16.03 -8.62
C ALA A 73 5.36 -16.24 -7.12
N GLU A 74 6.53 -15.86 -6.61
CA GLU A 74 6.85 -15.96 -5.18
C GLU A 74 5.91 -15.07 -4.35
N GLN A 75 5.68 -13.85 -4.79
CA GLN A 75 4.76 -12.94 -4.10
C GLN A 75 3.32 -13.46 -4.12
N VAL A 76 2.89 -14.12 -5.19
CA VAL A 76 1.56 -14.75 -5.26
C VAL A 76 1.43 -15.80 -4.16
N GLU A 77 2.45 -16.64 -3.96
CA GLU A 77 2.44 -17.66 -2.90
C GLU A 77 2.38 -17.01 -1.51
N VAL A 78 3.18 -15.98 -1.28
CA VAL A 78 3.17 -15.24 -0.01
C VAL A 78 1.80 -14.59 0.24
N ALA A 79 1.21 -13.98 -0.79
CA ALA A 79 -0.10 -13.34 -0.70
C ALA A 79 -1.20 -14.36 -0.36
N ARG A 80 -1.18 -15.53 -1.00
CA ARG A 80 -2.16 -16.60 -0.69
C ARG A 80 -2.00 -17.11 0.74
N SER A 81 -0.76 -17.25 1.19
CA SER A 81 -0.48 -17.62 2.58
C SER A 81 -1.01 -16.59 3.56
N ALA A 82 -0.84 -15.30 3.24
CA ALA A 82 -1.37 -14.21 4.06
C ALA A 82 -2.90 -14.26 4.13
N TRP A 83 -3.56 -14.50 3.01
CA TRP A 83 -5.02 -14.61 2.98
C TRP A 83 -5.52 -15.79 3.84
N ARG A 84 -4.86 -16.95 3.75
CA ARG A 84 -5.22 -18.10 4.59
C ARG A 84 -5.11 -17.80 6.08
N LYS A 85 -4.12 -17.00 6.47
CA LYS A 85 -3.81 -16.70 7.86
C LYS A 85 -4.57 -15.50 8.40
N TYR A 86 -4.66 -14.43 7.62
CA TYR A 86 -5.13 -13.12 8.06
C TYR A 86 -6.31 -12.58 7.26
N GLY A 87 -6.84 -13.34 6.32
CA GLY A 87 -7.84 -12.88 5.39
C GLY A 87 -9.19 -12.55 6.01
N LYS A 88 -9.94 -11.71 5.32
CA LYS A 88 -11.30 -11.34 5.69
C LYS A 88 -12.17 -12.58 5.84
N GLY A 89 -12.90 -12.68 6.96
CA GLY A 89 -13.69 -13.84 7.31
C GLY A 89 -12.92 -14.96 7.99
N ARG A 90 -11.60 -14.83 8.16
CA ARG A 90 -10.72 -15.82 8.76
C ARG A 90 -9.98 -15.31 9.99
N HIS A 91 -9.69 -14.01 10.04
CA HIS A 91 -8.88 -13.42 11.10
C HIS A 91 -9.32 -11.96 11.32
N PRO A 92 -9.18 -11.41 12.55
CA PRO A 92 -9.55 -10.01 12.83
C PRO A 92 -8.84 -8.98 11.96
N ALA A 93 -7.62 -9.27 11.46
CA ALA A 93 -6.91 -8.39 10.52
C ALA A 93 -7.71 -8.18 9.24
N ALA A 94 -8.54 -9.16 8.85
CA ALA A 94 -9.50 -9.05 7.75
C ALA A 94 -8.88 -8.56 6.43
N LEU A 95 -7.69 -9.08 6.08
CA LEU A 95 -7.03 -8.67 4.85
C LEU A 95 -7.89 -8.98 3.62
N ASN A 96 -8.11 -7.98 2.79
CA ASN A 96 -8.80 -8.14 1.51
C ASN A 96 -7.79 -8.46 0.40
N PHE A 97 -8.28 -8.58 -0.83
CA PHE A 97 -7.45 -8.92 -2.00
C PHE A 97 -6.28 -7.94 -2.18
N GLY A 98 -6.57 -6.63 -2.16
CA GLY A 98 -5.54 -5.59 -2.32
C GLY A 98 -4.49 -5.60 -1.20
N ASP A 99 -4.94 -5.82 0.03
CA ASP A 99 -4.06 -5.88 1.20
C ASP A 99 -3.03 -7.00 1.09
N CYS A 100 -3.41 -8.12 0.49
CA CYS A 100 -2.52 -9.26 0.33
C CYS A 100 -1.31 -8.94 -0.56
N PHE A 101 -1.45 -8.06 -1.55
CA PHE A 101 -0.33 -7.64 -2.39
C PHE A 101 0.66 -6.77 -1.62
N ALA A 102 0.17 -5.82 -0.83
CA ALA A 102 1.02 -4.97 0.00
C ALA A 102 1.77 -5.80 1.04
N TYR A 103 1.06 -6.72 1.70
CA TYR A 103 1.67 -7.66 2.63
C TYR A 103 2.78 -8.48 1.96
N ALA A 104 2.50 -9.07 0.79
CA ALA A 104 3.44 -9.92 0.09
C ALA A 104 4.72 -9.17 -0.30
N LEU A 105 4.59 -7.93 -0.77
CA LEU A 105 5.75 -7.12 -1.11
C LEU A 105 6.56 -6.77 0.14
N ALA A 106 5.92 -6.35 1.21
CA ALA A 106 6.60 -6.04 2.47
C ALA A 106 7.37 -7.25 3.01
N LYS A 107 6.74 -8.41 2.98
CA LYS A 107 7.35 -9.66 3.44
C LYS A 107 8.54 -10.07 2.56
N SER A 108 8.37 -10.04 1.25
CA SER A 108 9.41 -10.45 0.30
C SER A 108 10.60 -9.48 0.27
N ALA A 109 10.33 -8.18 0.41
CA ALA A 109 11.38 -7.16 0.41
C ALA A 109 12.04 -6.96 1.78
N GLY A 110 11.46 -7.50 2.85
CA GLY A 110 11.95 -7.27 4.21
C GLY A 110 11.79 -5.82 4.65
N GLU A 111 10.72 -5.16 4.20
CA GLU A 111 10.46 -3.74 4.44
C GLU A 111 9.22 -3.55 5.32
N ALA A 112 9.21 -2.46 6.07
CA ALA A 112 8.01 -2.05 6.81
C ALA A 112 6.92 -1.55 5.86
N LEU A 113 5.67 -1.71 6.26
CA LEU A 113 4.50 -1.31 5.49
C LEU A 113 3.88 -0.02 6.04
N LEU A 114 3.57 0.91 5.15
CA LEU A 114 2.80 2.11 5.47
C LEU A 114 1.37 1.96 4.97
N ALA A 115 0.41 2.03 5.89
CA ALA A 115 -1.01 1.96 5.60
C ALA A 115 -1.77 2.94 6.49
N LYS A 116 -2.95 3.36 6.05
CA LYS A 116 -3.84 4.19 6.87
C LYS A 116 -4.48 3.36 7.98
N SER A 117 -4.95 2.15 7.65
CA SER A 117 -5.68 1.30 8.59
C SER A 117 -4.73 0.54 9.52
N GLY A 118 -5.23 0.18 10.71
CA GLY A 118 -4.48 -0.60 11.68
C GLY A 118 -4.49 -2.12 11.45
N ASP A 119 -5.10 -2.58 10.36
CA ASP A 119 -5.32 -4.02 10.13
C ASP A 119 -4.00 -4.80 10.01
N PHE A 120 -3.00 -4.22 9.35
CA PHE A 120 -1.70 -4.85 9.18
C PHE A 120 -0.93 -5.01 10.50
N ALA A 121 -1.23 -4.21 11.51
CA ALA A 121 -0.60 -4.33 12.83
C ALA A 121 -0.94 -5.65 13.52
N MET A 122 -2.01 -6.32 13.10
CA MET A 122 -2.41 -7.63 13.62
C MET A 122 -1.73 -8.79 12.89
N THR A 123 -0.85 -8.48 11.94
CA THR A 123 -0.09 -9.48 11.18
C THR A 123 1.36 -9.54 11.67
N ASP A 124 2.17 -10.35 11.01
CA ASP A 124 3.57 -10.54 11.39
C ASP A 124 4.55 -9.59 10.69
N ILE A 125 4.07 -8.65 9.87
CA ILE A 125 4.95 -7.65 9.25
C ILE A 125 5.05 -6.39 10.10
N GLU A 126 6.18 -5.69 9.96
CA GLU A 126 6.39 -4.41 10.62
C GLU A 126 5.55 -3.32 9.94
N VAL A 127 4.93 -2.46 10.73
CA VAL A 127 4.09 -1.36 10.25
C VAL A 127 4.72 -0.03 10.63
N CYS A 128 4.74 0.92 9.69
CA CYS A 128 5.13 2.30 9.97
C CYS A 128 3.98 3.01 10.69
N ASP A 129 4.31 3.71 11.76
CA ASP A 129 3.31 4.44 12.55
C ASP A 129 3.48 5.94 12.31
N PRO A 130 2.45 6.63 11.81
CA PRO A 130 2.52 8.07 11.52
C PRO A 130 2.31 8.95 12.75
N LYS A 131 2.96 8.67 13.84
CA LYS A 131 2.84 9.50 15.05
C LYS A 131 3.46 10.86 14.90
#